data_5922fc6089a015329af4c11ff3c7a4bd
#
_entry.id   5922fc6089a015329af4c11ff3c7a4bd
#
_cell.length_a   1.000
_cell.length_b   1.000
_cell.length_c   1.000
_cell.angle_alpha   90.00
_cell.angle_beta   90.00
_cell.angle_gamma   90.00
#
_symmetry.space_group_name_H-M   'P 1'
#
loop_
_entity.id
_entity.type
_entity.pdbx_description
1 polymer ?
#
loop_
_entity_poly.entity_id
_entity_poly.type
_entity_poly.pdbx_seq_one_letter_code
_entity_poly.pdbx_strand_id
1 'polypeptide(L)'
;MGREFLSIFDEWAKDYDTSVAGLDPQYAAVFKDYGRILNEVVKNSNGTVLEFGVGTGNLSEKLIQAGHQVIGVEPSAAMREIAAEKLPDLTMLEGDFITFPEVERVETIVSTYAFHHLTDHEKDIAMRQFAAILPENGKIVFGDTMFESVAARKKMIEDAKEKGFTDLAKDLEREYYPTIDVLQNIFVNHNFDVTFRQENDFVWIVEANKNKRSG
;
A
#
# COMPACT_ATOMS: atom_id res chain seq x y z
N MET A 1 1.18 13.12 -10.79
CA MET A 1 1.86 11.82 -10.89
C MET A 1 2.39 11.45 -9.51
N GLY A 2 2.07 10.26 -8.99
CA GLY A 2 2.56 9.80 -7.68
C GLY A 2 4.09 9.74 -7.53
N ARG A 3 4.82 9.85 -8.63
CA ARG A 3 6.30 9.91 -8.66
C ARG A 3 6.89 11.21 -8.10
N GLU A 4 6.11 12.24 -7.89
CA GLU A 4 6.57 13.50 -7.28
C GLU A 4 6.94 13.33 -5.80
N PHE A 5 6.50 12.23 -5.17
CA PHE A 5 6.82 11.91 -3.78
C PHE A 5 8.13 11.13 -3.60
N LEU A 6 8.78 10.63 -4.67
CA LEU A 6 9.97 9.79 -4.56
C LEU A 6 11.12 10.46 -3.80
N SER A 7 11.36 11.75 -4.06
CA SER A 7 12.42 12.50 -3.33
C SER A 7 12.17 12.59 -1.83
N ILE A 8 10.91 12.60 -1.41
CA ILE A 8 10.52 12.63 0.00
C ILE A 8 10.84 11.29 0.67
N PHE A 9 10.62 10.17 -0.04
CA PHE A 9 10.94 8.84 0.48
C PHE A 9 12.44 8.62 0.63
N ASP A 10 13.27 9.16 -0.27
CA ASP A 10 14.73 9.10 -0.13
C ASP A 10 15.23 9.85 1.11
N GLU A 11 14.62 11.01 1.42
CA GLU A 11 14.93 11.76 2.64
C GLU A 11 14.40 11.06 3.90
N TRP A 12 13.22 10.45 3.81
CA TRP A 12 12.51 9.81 4.93
C TRP A 12 13.01 8.41 5.27
N ALA A 13 13.76 7.78 4.36
CA ALA A 13 14.17 6.38 4.49
C ALA A 13 14.81 6.05 5.83
N LYS A 14 15.67 6.92 6.36
CA LYS A 14 16.38 6.71 7.63
C LYS A 14 15.49 6.84 8.87
N ASP A 15 14.44 7.65 8.78
CA ASP A 15 13.53 7.95 9.88
C ASP A 15 12.21 7.20 9.79
N TYR A 16 11.99 6.46 8.69
CA TYR A 16 10.74 5.77 8.41
C TYR A 16 10.34 4.81 9.53
N ASP A 17 11.24 3.93 9.96
CA ASP A 17 10.96 2.95 11.02
C ASP A 17 10.67 3.61 12.36
N THR A 18 11.26 4.78 12.63
CA THR A 18 10.95 5.60 13.79
C THR A 18 9.55 6.19 13.71
N SER A 19 9.14 6.63 12.51
CA SER A 19 7.81 7.21 12.27
C SER A 19 6.72 6.16 12.42
N VAL A 20 6.87 4.98 11.83
CA VAL A 20 5.88 3.88 11.96
C VAL A 20 5.84 3.27 13.36
N ALA A 21 6.87 3.49 14.19
CA ALA A 21 6.84 3.16 15.61
C ALA A 21 5.93 4.09 16.44
N GLY A 22 5.33 5.13 15.81
CA GLY A 22 4.37 6.04 16.45
C GLY A 22 5.03 7.08 17.36
N LEU A 23 6.30 7.39 17.16
CA LEU A 23 7.03 8.36 17.96
C LEU A 23 6.70 9.82 17.60
N ASP A 24 6.21 10.06 16.39
CA ASP A 24 5.65 11.36 16.01
C ASP A 24 4.17 11.45 16.40
N PRO A 25 3.79 12.36 17.32
CA PRO A 25 2.41 12.52 17.74
C PRO A 25 1.44 12.86 16.62
N GLN A 26 1.89 13.52 15.54
CA GLN A 26 1.06 13.86 14.40
C GLN A 26 0.60 12.61 13.65
N TYR A 27 1.48 11.62 13.49
CA TYR A 27 1.23 10.39 12.74
C TYR A 27 0.88 9.19 13.62
N ALA A 28 0.88 9.33 14.95
CA ALA A 28 0.58 8.25 15.89
C ALA A 28 -0.78 7.57 15.61
N ALA A 29 -1.79 8.33 15.19
CA ALA A 29 -3.10 7.79 14.84
C ALA A 29 -3.09 7.06 13.48
N VAL A 30 -2.28 7.50 12.52
CA VAL A 30 -2.11 6.87 11.20
C VAL A 30 -1.47 5.50 11.35
N PHE A 31 -0.41 5.40 12.16
CA PHE A 31 0.33 4.15 12.39
C PHE A 31 -0.17 3.35 13.61
N LYS A 32 -1.30 3.77 14.21
CA LYS A 32 -1.92 2.99 15.27
C LYS A 32 -2.17 1.55 14.81
N ASP A 33 -1.72 0.59 15.63
CA ASP A 33 -1.83 -0.84 15.35
C ASP A 33 -1.08 -1.31 14.06
N TYR A 34 -0.02 -0.59 13.64
CA TYR A 34 0.76 -0.88 12.44
C TYR A 34 1.12 -2.37 12.30
N GLY A 35 1.72 -2.95 13.35
CA GLY A 35 2.11 -4.37 13.33
C GLY A 35 0.93 -5.33 13.12
N ARG A 36 -0.28 -5.00 13.63
CA ARG A 36 -1.51 -5.77 13.42
C ARG A 36 -2.01 -5.63 11.98
N ILE A 37 -1.95 -4.43 11.41
CA ILE A 37 -2.32 -4.16 10.01
C ILE A 37 -1.44 -5.00 9.06
N LEU A 38 -0.12 -5.00 9.25
CA LEU A 38 0.77 -5.85 8.46
C LEU A 38 0.42 -7.34 8.61
N ASN A 39 0.13 -7.82 9.82
CA ASN A 39 -0.25 -9.20 10.06
C ASN A 39 -1.58 -9.57 9.37
N GLU A 40 -2.54 -8.64 9.27
CA GLU A 40 -3.79 -8.88 8.53
C GLU A 40 -3.51 -9.01 7.02
N VAL A 41 -2.60 -8.22 6.45
CA VAL A 41 -2.17 -8.39 5.05
C VAL A 41 -1.53 -9.77 4.86
N VAL A 42 -0.60 -10.15 5.72
CA VAL A 42 0.06 -11.48 5.68
C VAL A 42 -0.95 -12.62 5.75
N LYS A 43 -1.87 -12.57 6.72
CA LYS A 43 -2.89 -13.60 6.96
C LYS A 43 -3.80 -13.83 5.76
N ASN A 44 -4.09 -12.76 5.01
CA ASN A 44 -4.94 -12.80 3.83
C ASN A 44 -4.16 -13.06 2.53
N SER A 45 -2.84 -13.17 2.58
CA SER A 45 -1.98 -13.51 1.44
C SER A 45 -1.86 -15.03 1.25
N ASN A 46 -1.58 -15.45 0.03
CA ASN A 46 -1.31 -16.87 -0.30
C ASN A 46 -0.35 -16.98 -1.48
N GLY A 47 0.38 -18.10 -1.55
CA GLY A 47 1.29 -18.42 -2.64
C GLY A 47 2.48 -17.48 -2.75
N THR A 48 2.93 -17.23 -3.99
CA THR A 48 3.97 -16.24 -4.31
C THR A 48 3.36 -14.84 -4.27
N VAL A 49 4.00 -13.94 -3.54
CA VAL A 49 3.52 -12.59 -3.26
C VAL A 49 4.36 -11.56 -4.00
N LEU A 50 3.70 -10.66 -4.73
CA LEU A 50 4.31 -9.45 -5.30
C LEU A 50 3.95 -8.26 -4.41
N GLU A 51 4.94 -7.67 -3.77
CA GLU A 51 4.78 -6.51 -2.90
C GLU A 51 5.19 -5.24 -3.63
N PHE A 52 4.31 -4.25 -3.66
CA PHE A 52 4.61 -2.90 -4.15
C PHE A 52 4.78 -1.92 -3.00
N GLY A 53 5.81 -1.07 -3.10
CA GLY A 53 6.15 -0.12 -2.05
C GLY A 53 6.73 -0.83 -0.83
N VAL A 54 7.80 -1.60 -1.05
CA VAL A 54 8.48 -2.39 0.00
C VAL A 54 8.97 -1.51 1.16
N GLY A 55 9.37 -0.28 0.85
CA GLY A 55 9.96 0.60 1.85
C GLY A 55 11.20 -0.02 2.49
N THR A 56 11.25 -0.02 3.82
CA THR A 56 12.33 -0.65 4.61
C THR A 56 12.16 -2.16 4.83
N GLY A 57 11.18 -2.79 4.15
CA GLY A 57 10.98 -4.25 4.18
C GLY A 57 10.15 -4.80 5.34
N ASN A 58 9.38 -3.95 6.03
CA ASN A 58 8.64 -4.38 7.22
C ASN A 58 7.53 -5.40 6.92
N LEU A 59 6.80 -5.26 5.82
CA LEU A 59 5.81 -6.24 5.39
C LEU A 59 6.48 -7.46 4.76
N SER A 60 7.50 -7.27 3.90
CA SER A 60 8.30 -8.36 3.31
C SER A 60 8.83 -9.30 4.36
N GLU A 61 9.40 -8.77 5.47
CA GLU A 61 9.91 -9.58 6.57
C GLU A 61 8.84 -10.52 7.15
N LYS A 62 7.64 -9.99 7.40
CA LYS A 62 6.52 -10.78 7.94
C LYS A 62 6.00 -11.82 6.96
N LEU A 63 5.94 -11.48 5.66
CA LEU A 63 5.55 -12.42 4.61
C LEU A 63 6.55 -13.59 4.50
N ILE A 64 7.85 -13.29 4.52
CA ILE A 64 8.91 -14.30 4.49
C ILE A 64 8.85 -15.18 5.74
N GLN A 65 8.68 -14.59 6.93
CA GLN A 65 8.51 -15.32 8.21
C GLN A 65 7.27 -16.23 8.20
N ALA A 66 6.23 -15.84 7.47
CA ALA A 66 5.02 -16.68 7.27
C ALA A 66 5.21 -17.78 6.19
N GLY A 67 6.37 -17.84 5.53
CA GLY A 67 6.71 -18.88 4.53
C GLY A 67 6.33 -18.54 3.10
N HIS A 68 5.98 -17.29 2.79
CA HIS A 68 5.71 -16.86 1.42
C HIS A 68 7.00 -16.64 0.63
N GLN A 69 6.98 -16.94 -0.67
CA GLN A 69 7.94 -16.38 -1.61
C GLN A 69 7.52 -14.94 -1.91
N VAL A 70 8.46 -13.99 -1.74
CA VAL A 70 8.18 -12.56 -1.93
C VAL A 70 9.05 -12.00 -3.04
N ILE A 71 8.43 -11.25 -3.94
CA ILE A 71 9.07 -10.40 -4.93
C ILE A 71 8.69 -8.97 -4.56
N GLY A 72 9.67 -8.14 -4.23
CA GLY A 72 9.45 -6.75 -3.85
C GLY A 72 9.70 -5.79 -5.00
N VAL A 73 8.86 -4.78 -5.13
CA VAL A 73 9.01 -3.65 -6.07
C VAL A 73 9.06 -2.35 -5.26
N GLU A 74 10.15 -1.60 -5.40
CA GLU A 74 10.37 -0.35 -4.66
C GLU A 74 11.08 0.68 -5.54
N PRO A 75 10.53 1.89 -5.72
CA PRO A 75 11.14 2.92 -6.56
C PRO A 75 12.31 3.65 -5.89
N SER A 76 12.30 3.85 -4.55
CA SER A 76 13.35 4.56 -3.82
C SER A 76 14.60 3.71 -3.66
N ALA A 77 15.74 4.20 -4.15
CA ALA A 77 17.03 3.52 -4.00
C ALA A 77 17.43 3.40 -2.53
N ALA A 78 17.22 4.47 -1.74
CA ALA A 78 17.55 4.48 -0.31
C ALA A 78 16.74 3.45 0.48
N MET A 79 15.44 3.32 0.18
CA MET A 79 14.59 2.28 0.78
C MET A 79 15.04 0.88 0.40
N ARG A 80 15.35 0.65 -0.91
CA ARG A 80 15.85 -0.65 -1.37
C ARG A 80 17.15 -1.06 -0.67
N GLU A 81 18.08 -0.11 -0.43
CA GLU A 81 19.33 -0.39 0.30
C GLU A 81 19.05 -0.87 1.72
N ILE A 82 18.17 -0.18 2.47
CA ILE A 82 17.80 -0.57 3.84
C ILE A 82 17.10 -1.95 3.84
N ALA A 83 16.16 -2.17 2.92
CA ALA A 83 15.47 -3.45 2.81
C ALA A 83 16.43 -4.59 2.45
N ALA A 84 17.40 -4.37 1.55
CA ALA A 84 18.40 -5.37 1.16
C ALA A 84 19.37 -5.72 2.31
N GLU A 85 19.75 -4.75 3.14
CA GLU A 85 20.53 -5.03 4.36
C GLU A 85 19.75 -5.89 5.35
N LYS A 86 18.45 -5.62 5.51
CA LYS A 86 17.56 -6.35 6.41
C LYS A 86 17.19 -7.74 5.90
N LEU A 87 16.98 -7.87 4.60
CA LEU A 87 16.45 -9.05 3.91
C LEU A 87 17.30 -9.39 2.68
N PRO A 88 18.53 -9.91 2.86
CA PRO A 88 19.49 -10.10 1.76
C PRO A 88 19.04 -11.14 0.71
N ASP A 89 18.11 -12.02 1.06
CA ASP A 89 17.59 -13.03 0.14
C ASP A 89 16.28 -12.59 -0.56
N LEU A 90 15.76 -11.38 -0.27
CA LEU A 90 14.58 -10.85 -0.93
C LEU A 90 14.88 -10.51 -2.39
N THR A 91 14.09 -11.05 -3.32
CA THR A 91 14.12 -10.61 -4.72
C THR A 91 13.55 -9.19 -4.79
N MET A 92 14.43 -8.20 -4.97
CA MET A 92 14.07 -6.79 -5.03
C MET A 92 14.19 -6.25 -6.45
N LEU A 93 13.12 -5.63 -6.95
CA LEU A 93 13.05 -5.01 -8.27
C LEU A 93 12.92 -3.50 -8.13
N GLU A 94 13.63 -2.77 -8.96
CA GLU A 94 13.42 -1.34 -9.14
C GLU A 94 12.15 -1.11 -9.98
N GLY A 95 11.22 -0.31 -9.46
CA GLY A 95 9.98 -0.02 -10.15
C GLY A 95 8.95 0.62 -9.23
N ASP A 96 7.79 0.92 -9.80
CA ASP A 96 6.62 1.43 -9.09
C ASP A 96 5.36 0.67 -9.56
N PHE A 97 4.17 1.06 -9.08
CA PHE A 97 2.90 0.43 -9.42
C PHE A 97 2.56 0.46 -10.93
N ILE A 98 3.18 1.35 -11.70
CA ILE A 98 2.90 1.57 -13.13
C ILE A 98 4.00 1.01 -14.01
N THR A 99 5.25 1.12 -13.56
CA THR A 99 6.43 0.71 -14.32
C THR A 99 7.28 -0.19 -13.46
N PHE A 100 7.30 -1.47 -13.77
CA PHE A 100 8.10 -2.48 -13.09
C PHE A 100 8.52 -3.58 -14.09
N PRO A 101 9.60 -4.33 -13.82
CA PRO A 101 10.02 -5.45 -14.65
C PRO A 101 8.93 -6.53 -14.73
N GLU A 102 8.92 -7.28 -15.82
CA GLU A 102 8.05 -8.44 -15.96
C GLU A 102 8.30 -9.43 -14.80
N VAL A 103 7.24 -9.89 -14.19
CA VAL A 103 7.26 -10.89 -13.13
C VAL A 103 6.59 -12.17 -13.60
N GLU A 104 7.14 -13.28 -13.15
CA GLU A 104 6.51 -14.57 -13.37
C GLU A 104 5.21 -14.68 -12.54
N ARG A 105 4.68 -15.88 -12.48
CA ARG A 105 3.41 -16.16 -11.80
C ARG A 105 3.43 -15.74 -10.33
N VAL A 106 2.47 -14.90 -9.95
CA VAL A 106 2.20 -14.50 -8.56
C VAL A 106 0.73 -14.78 -8.23
N GLU A 107 0.44 -15.18 -7.01
CA GLU A 107 -0.91 -15.49 -6.55
C GLU A 107 -1.53 -14.34 -5.76
N THR A 108 -0.70 -13.52 -5.10
CA THR A 108 -1.15 -12.36 -4.32
C THR A 108 -0.33 -11.12 -4.66
N ILE A 109 -1.00 -9.99 -4.82
CA ILE A 109 -0.36 -8.66 -4.86
C ILE A 109 -0.69 -7.94 -3.56
N VAL A 110 0.34 -7.38 -2.90
CA VAL A 110 0.18 -6.66 -1.64
C VAL A 110 0.82 -5.28 -1.68
N SER A 111 0.34 -4.40 -0.84
CA SER A 111 0.95 -3.11 -0.55
C SER A 111 0.46 -2.58 0.79
N THR A 112 1.30 -1.81 1.48
CA THR A 112 0.88 -1.08 2.69
C THR A 112 1.38 0.36 2.64
N TYR A 113 0.50 1.30 2.98
CA TYR A 113 0.80 2.74 3.07
C TYR A 113 1.46 3.36 1.82
N ALA A 114 1.11 2.87 0.61
CA ALA A 114 1.76 3.33 -0.61
C ALA A 114 0.81 3.56 -1.81
N PHE A 115 -0.30 2.82 -1.92
CA PHE A 115 -1.18 2.92 -3.09
C PHE A 115 -1.90 4.27 -3.18
N HIS A 116 -2.11 4.96 -2.05
CA HIS A 116 -2.70 6.30 -2.00
C HIS A 116 -1.86 7.38 -2.66
N HIS A 117 -0.58 7.15 -2.91
CA HIS A 117 0.27 8.11 -3.65
C HIS A 117 -0.05 8.19 -5.14
N LEU A 118 -0.80 7.23 -5.69
CA LEU A 118 -1.24 7.27 -7.07
C LEU A 118 -2.51 8.13 -7.22
N THR A 119 -2.61 8.88 -8.31
CA THR A 119 -3.89 9.47 -8.72
C THR A 119 -4.90 8.36 -9.05
N ASP A 120 -6.20 8.67 -9.06
CA ASP A 120 -7.23 7.67 -9.39
C ASP A 120 -7.04 7.07 -10.77
N HIS A 121 -6.56 7.87 -11.75
CA HIS A 121 -6.21 7.39 -13.09
C HIS A 121 -5.03 6.40 -13.05
N GLU A 122 -4.00 6.67 -12.25
CA GLU A 122 -2.86 5.77 -12.11
C GLU A 122 -3.24 4.49 -11.35
N LYS A 123 -4.13 4.57 -10.36
CA LYS A 123 -4.71 3.39 -9.71
C LYS A 123 -5.44 2.49 -10.72
N ASP A 124 -6.20 3.09 -11.65
CA ASP A 124 -6.87 2.33 -12.74
C ASP A 124 -5.85 1.64 -13.66
N ILE A 125 -4.76 2.33 -14.03
CA ILE A 125 -3.69 1.74 -14.85
C ILE A 125 -3.03 0.58 -14.10
N ALA A 126 -2.67 0.76 -12.83
CA ALA A 126 -2.08 -0.30 -12.00
C ALA A 126 -3.01 -1.51 -11.91
N MET A 127 -4.30 -1.30 -11.65
CA MET A 127 -5.28 -2.36 -11.55
C MET A 127 -5.44 -3.15 -12.84
N ARG A 128 -5.33 -2.51 -14.01
CA ARG A 128 -5.32 -3.21 -15.31
C ARG A 128 -4.14 -4.17 -15.41
N GLN A 129 -2.95 -3.73 -14.99
CA GLN A 129 -1.74 -4.57 -15.00
C GLN A 129 -1.87 -5.72 -14.00
N PHE A 130 -2.36 -5.46 -12.79
CA PHE A 130 -2.58 -6.49 -11.77
C PHE A 130 -3.56 -7.56 -12.24
N ALA A 131 -4.65 -7.13 -12.92
CA ALA A 131 -5.59 -8.06 -13.52
C ALA A 131 -4.97 -8.92 -14.63
N ALA A 132 -3.93 -8.44 -15.32
CA ALA A 132 -3.21 -9.23 -16.34
C ALA A 132 -2.24 -10.25 -15.73
N ILE A 133 -1.57 -9.90 -14.62
CA ILE A 133 -0.56 -10.74 -13.96
C ILE A 133 -1.20 -11.84 -13.12
N LEU A 134 -2.23 -11.50 -12.35
CA LEU A 134 -2.87 -12.43 -11.43
C LEU A 134 -3.60 -13.56 -12.18
N PRO A 135 -3.47 -14.82 -11.72
CA PRO A 135 -4.26 -15.92 -12.24
C PRO A 135 -5.75 -15.77 -11.85
N GLU A 136 -6.59 -16.64 -12.39
CA GLU A 136 -7.94 -16.83 -11.85
C GLU A 136 -7.85 -17.21 -10.37
N ASN A 137 -8.67 -16.62 -9.53
CA ASN A 137 -8.62 -16.70 -8.08
C ASN A 137 -7.35 -16.08 -7.44
N GLY A 138 -6.53 -15.35 -8.19
CA GLY A 138 -5.51 -14.48 -7.63
C GLY A 138 -6.15 -13.33 -6.86
N LYS A 139 -5.43 -12.77 -5.92
CA LYS A 139 -5.98 -11.74 -5.04
C LYS A 139 -5.07 -10.53 -4.85
N ILE A 140 -5.67 -9.44 -4.38
CA ILE A 140 -4.99 -8.23 -3.96
C ILE A 140 -5.33 -8.00 -2.49
N VAL A 141 -4.33 -7.71 -1.67
CA VAL A 141 -4.52 -7.37 -0.26
C VAL A 141 -3.72 -6.12 0.06
N PHE A 142 -4.41 -5.02 0.29
CA PHE A 142 -3.77 -3.76 0.66
C PHE A 142 -4.15 -3.34 2.08
N GLY A 143 -3.20 -2.74 2.80
CA GLY A 143 -3.42 -2.03 4.05
C GLY A 143 -3.09 -0.55 3.85
N ASP A 144 -4.09 0.29 3.54
CA ASP A 144 -3.80 1.64 3.07
C ASP A 144 -4.76 2.69 3.63
N THR A 145 -4.32 3.95 3.56
CA THR A 145 -5.13 5.10 3.97
C THR A 145 -6.17 5.42 2.91
N MET A 146 -7.41 5.47 3.34
CA MET A 146 -8.55 5.87 2.52
C MET A 146 -9.69 6.38 3.38
N PHE A 147 -10.69 6.98 2.77
CA PHE A 147 -11.82 7.58 3.48
C PHE A 147 -13.16 7.06 2.98
N GLU A 148 -14.13 6.97 3.87
CA GLU A 148 -15.51 6.62 3.49
C GLU A 148 -16.09 7.60 2.47
N SER A 149 -15.72 8.89 2.58
CA SER A 149 -16.22 9.95 1.71
C SER A 149 -15.29 11.17 1.69
N VAL A 150 -15.51 12.05 0.71
CA VAL A 150 -14.83 13.36 0.66
C VAL A 150 -15.13 14.17 1.92
N ALA A 151 -16.33 14.07 2.49
CA ALA A 151 -16.68 14.77 3.72
C ALA A 151 -15.88 14.22 4.92
N ALA A 152 -15.71 12.92 5.02
CA ALA A 152 -14.87 12.29 6.06
C ALA A 152 -13.40 12.75 5.96
N ARG A 153 -12.83 12.79 4.75
CA ARG A 153 -11.49 13.33 4.52
C ARG A 153 -11.36 14.78 4.96
N LYS A 154 -12.30 15.64 4.56
CA LYS A 154 -12.29 17.07 4.95
C LYS A 154 -12.33 17.23 6.45
N LYS A 155 -13.20 16.48 7.14
CA LYS A 155 -13.27 16.51 8.59
C LYS A 155 -11.93 16.11 9.23
N MET A 156 -11.27 15.07 8.73
CA MET A 156 -9.96 14.63 9.24
C MET A 156 -8.89 15.72 9.08
N ILE A 157 -8.90 16.46 7.97
CA ILE A 157 -8.00 17.60 7.74
C ILE A 157 -8.28 18.71 8.76
N GLU A 158 -9.55 19.04 9.01
CA GLU A 158 -9.96 20.04 9.99
C GLU A 158 -9.53 19.62 11.40
N ASP A 159 -9.81 18.38 11.79
CA ASP A 159 -9.43 17.83 13.09
C ASP A 159 -7.89 17.87 13.29
N ALA A 160 -7.10 17.58 12.25
CA ALA A 160 -5.63 17.66 12.29
C ALA A 160 -5.16 19.13 12.49
N LYS A 161 -5.76 20.09 11.78
CA LYS A 161 -5.47 21.52 11.93
C LYS A 161 -5.80 22.03 13.32
N GLU A 162 -6.94 21.64 13.88
CA GLU A 162 -7.36 22.03 15.22
C GLU A 162 -6.41 21.50 16.30
N LYS A 163 -5.83 20.31 16.10
CA LYS A 163 -4.81 19.71 16.98
C LYS A 163 -3.41 20.32 16.79
N GLY A 164 -3.22 21.20 15.81
CA GLY A 164 -1.91 21.73 15.45
C GLY A 164 -1.00 20.74 14.71
N PHE A 165 -1.55 19.67 14.15
CA PHE A 165 -0.84 18.65 13.37
C PHE A 165 -0.67 19.13 11.92
N THR A 166 0.21 20.11 11.75
CA THR A 166 0.34 20.86 10.49
C THR A 166 0.89 20.04 9.35
N ASP A 167 1.78 19.08 9.62
CA ASP A 167 2.40 18.24 8.59
C ASP A 167 1.41 17.16 8.15
N LEU A 168 0.73 16.49 9.08
CA LEU A 168 -0.36 15.58 8.77
C LEU A 168 -1.46 16.27 7.94
N ALA A 169 -1.87 17.49 8.32
CA ALA A 169 -2.88 18.21 7.57
C ALA A 169 -2.45 18.51 6.13
N LYS A 170 -1.18 18.89 5.91
CA LYS A 170 -0.62 19.12 4.57
C LYS A 170 -0.61 17.84 3.75
N ASP A 171 -0.20 16.70 4.34
CA ASP A 171 -0.17 15.41 3.65
C ASP A 171 -1.58 14.97 3.26
N LEU A 172 -2.55 15.10 4.18
CA LEU A 172 -3.96 14.82 3.89
C LEU A 172 -4.55 15.69 2.77
N GLU A 173 -4.03 16.90 2.55
CA GLU A 173 -4.44 17.79 1.45
C GLU A 173 -3.73 17.45 0.14
N ARG A 174 -2.45 17.07 0.20
CA ARG A 174 -1.55 16.94 -0.96
C ARG A 174 -1.66 15.59 -1.64
N GLU A 175 -1.79 14.51 -0.85
CA GLU A 175 -1.77 13.15 -1.37
C GLU A 175 -3.13 12.71 -1.92
N TYR A 176 -3.10 11.66 -2.75
CA TYR A 176 -4.27 11.21 -3.53
C TYR A 176 -5.07 10.13 -2.80
N TYR A 177 -5.41 10.39 -1.52
CA TYR A 177 -6.23 9.47 -0.74
C TYR A 177 -7.59 9.23 -1.40
N PRO A 178 -7.90 7.98 -1.78
CA PRO A 178 -9.16 7.68 -2.43
C PRO A 178 -10.30 7.61 -1.42
N THR A 179 -11.52 7.69 -1.93
CA THR A 179 -12.70 7.22 -1.19
C THR A 179 -12.98 5.76 -1.50
N ILE A 180 -13.69 5.08 -0.58
CA ILE A 180 -14.09 3.67 -0.75
C ILE A 180 -14.85 3.48 -2.06
N ASP A 181 -15.81 4.36 -2.39
CA ASP A 181 -16.60 4.28 -3.62
C ASP A 181 -15.72 4.35 -4.89
N VAL A 182 -14.71 5.21 -4.88
CA VAL A 182 -13.78 5.34 -6.02
C VAL A 182 -12.98 4.06 -6.19
N LEU A 183 -12.39 3.54 -5.11
CA LEU A 183 -11.63 2.29 -5.16
C LEU A 183 -12.53 1.11 -5.55
N GLN A 184 -13.71 0.99 -4.96
CA GLN A 184 -14.65 -0.07 -5.31
C GLN A 184 -14.95 -0.10 -6.80
N ASN A 185 -15.22 1.07 -7.40
CA ASN A 185 -15.46 1.17 -8.83
C ASN A 185 -14.23 0.74 -9.66
N ILE A 186 -13.02 1.17 -9.28
CA ILE A 186 -11.78 0.78 -9.96
C ILE A 186 -11.61 -0.74 -9.90
N PHE A 187 -11.75 -1.38 -8.74
CA PHE A 187 -11.59 -2.82 -8.59
C PHE A 187 -12.64 -3.61 -9.39
N VAL A 188 -13.91 -3.23 -9.30
CA VAL A 188 -15.01 -3.88 -10.03
C VAL A 188 -14.83 -3.77 -11.55
N ASN A 189 -14.40 -2.61 -12.06
CA ASN A 189 -14.14 -2.39 -13.49
C ASN A 189 -13.02 -3.31 -14.02
N HIS A 190 -12.12 -3.78 -13.17
CA HIS A 190 -11.05 -4.72 -13.52
C HIS A 190 -11.36 -6.18 -13.12
N ASN A 191 -12.65 -6.48 -12.91
CA ASN A 191 -13.15 -7.84 -12.65
C ASN A 191 -12.67 -8.43 -11.29
N PHE A 192 -12.64 -7.59 -10.24
CA PHE A 192 -12.41 -8.03 -8.88
C PHE A 192 -13.68 -7.86 -8.03
N ASP A 193 -13.92 -8.84 -7.17
CA ASP A 193 -14.83 -8.72 -6.04
C ASP A 193 -14.04 -8.19 -4.84
N VAL A 194 -14.44 -7.04 -4.30
CA VAL A 194 -13.65 -6.30 -3.31
C VAL A 194 -14.43 -6.04 -2.03
N THR A 195 -13.75 -6.17 -0.92
CA THR A 195 -14.24 -5.83 0.42
C THR A 195 -13.29 -4.86 1.12
N PHE A 196 -13.86 -4.04 2.00
CA PHE A 196 -13.14 -3.03 2.77
C PHE A 196 -13.41 -3.22 4.25
N ARG A 197 -12.37 -3.22 5.09
CA ARG A 197 -12.47 -3.34 6.53
C ARG A 197 -11.59 -2.31 7.21
N GLN A 198 -12.20 -1.45 8.01
CA GLN A 198 -11.48 -0.40 8.73
C GLN A 198 -10.64 -1.00 9.88
N GLU A 199 -9.40 -0.56 10.00
CA GLU A 199 -8.46 -1.01 11.03
C GLU A 199 -8.18 0.06 12.09
N ASN A 200 -8.11 1.32 11.67
CA ASN A 200 -8.02 2.50 12.54
C ASN A 200 -8.71 3.69 11.84
N ASP A 201 -8.56 4.90 12.37
CA ASP A 201 -9.23 6.10 11.83
C ASP A 201 -8.80 6.46 10.39
N PHE A 202 -7.66 5.93 9.91
CA PHE A 202 -7.05 6.23 8.60
C PHE A 202 -6.99 5.02 7.69
N VAL A 203 -6.67 3.85 8.24
CA VAL A 203 -6.24 2.68 7.47
C VAL A 203 -7.35 1.64 7.35
N TRP A 204 -7.50 1.12 6.15
CA TRP A 204 -8.41 0.05 5.80
C TRP A 204 -7.65 -1.12 5.18
N ILE A 205 -8.08 -2.33 5.47
CA ILE A 205 -7.72 -3.51 4.68
C ILE A 205 -8.67 -3.59 3.48
N VAL A 206 -8.08 -3.64 2.30
CA VAL A 206 -8.75 -3.95 1.04
C VAL A 206 -8.40 -5.37 0.67
N GLU A 207 -9.40 -6.23 0.54
CA GLU A 207 -9.24 -7.58 0.03
C GLU A 207 -10.06 -7.73 -1.25
N ALA A 208 -9.37 -8.02 -2.36
CA ALA A 208 -10.01 -8.17 -3.66
C ALA A 208 -9.63 -9.49 -4.31
N ASN A 209 -10.63 -10.27 -4.70
CA ASN A 209 -10.48 -11.55 -5.35
C ASN A 209 -10.81 -11.41 -6.82
N LYS A 210 -9.92 -11.88 -7.69
CA LYS A 210 -10.15 -11.87 -9.13
C LYS A 210 -11.24 -12.85 -9.50
N ASN A 211 -12.30 -12.35 -10.15
CA ASN A 211 -13.40 -13.18 -10.61
C ASN A 211 -12.95 -14.13 -11.72
N LYS A 212 -13.56 -15.30 -11.78
CA LYS A 212 -13.42 -16.19 -12.94
C LYS A 212 -13.99 -15.50 -14.17
N ARG A 213 -13.30 -15.62 -15.30
CA ARG A 213 -13.89 -15.19 -16.58
C ARG A 213 -15.12 -16.03 -16.81
N SER A 214 -16.28 -15.39 -16.95
CA SER A 214 -17.46 -16.05 -17.49
C SER A 214 -17.14 -16.43 -18.92
N GLY A 215 -17.00 -17.74 -19.20
CA GLY A 215 -16.73 -18.30 -20.52
C GLY A 215 -17.88 -18.05 -21.49
#